data_41c3a854ad32b120662b3646f60de3a9
#
_entry.id   41c3a854ad32b120662b3646f60de3a9
#
_cell.length_a   1.000
_cell.length_b   1.000
_cell.length_c   1.000
_cell.angle_alpha   90.00
_cell.angle_beta   90.00
_cell.angle_gamma   90.00
#
_symmetry.space_group_name_H-M   'P 1'
#
loop_
_entity.id
_entity.type
_entity.pdbx_description
1 polymer ?
#
loop_
_entity_poly.entity_id
_entity_poly.type
_entity_poly.pdbx_seq_one_letter_code
_entity_poly.pdbx_strand_id
1 'polypeptide(L)'
;MMIVRQAELKDVRRICELLKIYSEQHIVLARDEADVTFYLKNFTVCEIDGVVEGCSALRDFGNELYEVRSLVVNPDKKGMGIGRRMIEFQFSKFIGTEKNVRIFALTYQIEFFRKMGFSEVEKELFPEKIWSDCVKCAKREHCDEIAVLYEIKPE
;
A
#
# COMPACT_ATOMS: atom_id res chain seq x y z
N MET A 1 16.23 12.24 -11.08
CA MET A 1 16.27 12.30 -9.62
C MET A 1 14.98 11.70 -9.07
N MET A 2 15.10 10.84 -8.07
CA MET A 2 13.95 10.16 -7.46
C MET A 2 13.52 10.91 -6.20
N ILE A 3 12.23 11.28 -6.11
CA ILE A 3 11.67 11.98 -4.96
C ILE A 3 10.46 11.22 -4.45
N VAL A 4 10.48 10.84 -3.18
CA VAL A 4 9.33 10.24 -2.50
C VAL A 4 8.68 11.30 -1.64
N ARG A 5 7.38 11.48 -1.80
CA ARG A 5 6.65 12.56 -1.11
C ARG A 5 5.18 12.21 -0.92
N GLN A 6 4.51 13.00 -0.11
CA GLN A 6 3.05 12.93 0.07
C GLN A 6 2.36 13.28 -1.26
N ALA A 7 1.31 12.55 -1.62
CA ALA A 7 0.53 12.83 -2.82
C ALA A 7 -0.23 14.16 -2.70
N GLU A 8 -0.41 14.84 -3.82
CA GLU A 8 -1.14 16.08 -3.94
C GLU A 8 -2.28 15.91 -4.95
N LEU A 9 -3.22 16.85 -4.98
CA LEU A 9 -4.36 16.78 -5.91
C LEU A 9 -3.94 16.61 -7.37
N LYS A 10 -2.84 17.22 -7.76
CA LYS A 10 -2.33 17.11 -9.14
C LYS A 10 -1.92 15.67 -9.51
N ASP A 11 -1.71 14.81 -8.50
CA ASP A 11 -1.25 13.44 -8.72
C ASP A 11 -2.40 12.45 -8.92
N VAL A 12 -3.65 12.84 -8.63
CA VAL A 12 -4.79 11.92 -8.60
C VAL A 12 -4.95 11.15 -9.91
N ARG A 13 -4.93 11.85 -11.03
CA ARG A 13 -5.12 11.22 -12.34
C ARG A 13 -4.01 10.19 -12.61
N ARG A 14 -2.77 10.56 -12.33
CA ARG A 14 -1.64 9.65 -12.56
C ARG A 14 -1.70 8.42 -11.65
N ILE A 15 -2.10 8.60 -10.39
CA ILE A 15 -2.30 7.49 -9.47
C ILE A 15 -3.33 6.52 -10.05
N CYS A 16 -4.46 7.03 -10.54
CA CYS A 16 -5.50 6.20 -11.14
C CYS A 16 -5.00 5.46 -12.38
N GLU A 17 -4.19 6.11 -13.22
CA GLU A 17 -3.59 5.47 -14.39
C GLU A 17 -2.70 4.29 -13.99
N LEU A 18 -1.84 4.49 -12.98
CA LEU A 18 -0.95 3.44 -12.50
C LEU A 18 -1.73 2.28 -11.89
N LEU A 19 -2.75 2.58 -11.08
CA LEU A 19 -3.58 1.55 -10.47
C LEU A 19 -4.35 0.74 -11.52
N LYS A 20 -4.82 1.41 -12.59
CA LYS A 20 -5.57 0.75 -13.64
C LYS A 20 -4.77 -0.36 -14.33
N ILE A 21 -3.48 -0.15 -14.55
CA ILE A 21 -2.59 -1.15 -15.16
C ILE A 21 -2.71 -2.49 -14.40
N TYR A 22 -2.75 -2.41 -13.07
CA TYR A 22 -2.76 -3.60 -12.22
C TYR A 22 -4.16 -4.07 -11.88
N SER A 23 -5.15 -3.18 -11.80
CA SER A 23 -6.54 -3.59 -11.54
C SER A 23 -7.11 -4.38 -12.72
N GLU A 24 -6.70 -4.09 -13.94
CA GLU A 24 -7.09 -4.84 -15.12
C GLU A 24 -6.55 -6.28 -15.07
N GLN A 25 -5.48 -6.50 -14.31
CA GLN A 25 -4.90 -7.83 -14.09
C GLN A 25 -5.38 -8.45 -12.77
N HIS A 26 -6.33 -7.82 -12.09
CA HIS A 26 -6.87 -8.25 -10.79
C HIS A 26 -5.82 -8.35 -9.68
N ILE A 27 -4.73 -7.58 -9.78
CA ILE A 27 -3.65 -7.58 -8.79
C ILE A 27 -3.97 -6.59 -7.65
N VAL A 28 -4.63 -5.47 -7.98
CA VAL A 28 -5.11 -4.51 -6.99
C VAL A 28 -6.57 -4.18 -7.27
N LEU A 29 -7.27 -3.61 -6.28
CA LEU A 29 -8.65 -3.16 -6.46
C LEU A 29 -8.69 -1.92 -7.35
N ALA A 30 -9.71 -1.85 -8.21
CA ALA A 30 -9.94 -0.67 -9.04
C ALA A 30 -10.33 0.52 -8.15
N ARG A 31 -9.81 1.70 -8.48
CA ARG A 31 -10.12 2.94 -7.75
C ARG A 31 -10.31 4.08 -8.76
N ASP A 32 -11.36 4.86 -8.57
CA ASP A 32 -11.60 6.02 -9.41
C ASP A 32 -11.02 7.30 -8.80
N GLU A 33 -11.10 8.41 -9.55
CA GLU A 33 -10.53 9.69 -9.09
C GLU A 33 -11.21 10.20 -7.82
N ALA A 34 -12.51 9.99 -7.67
CA ALA A 34 -13.24 10.42 -6.48
C ALA A 34 -12.73 9.67 -5.23
N ASP A 35 -12.54 8.37 -5.35
CA ASP A 35 -12.04 7.54 -4.27
C ASP A 35 -10.59 7.91 -3.89
N VAL A 36 -9.73 8.07 -4.87
CA VAL A 36 -8.33 8.46 -4.61
C VAL A 36 -8.27 9.85 -3.99
N THR A 37 -9.10 10.78 -4.47
CA THR A 37 -9.17 12.13 -3.89
C THR A 37 -9.61 12.12 -2.44
N PHE A 38 -10.62 11.31 -2.13
CA PHE A 38 -11.14 11.19 -0.76
C PHE A 38 -10.08 10.69 0.21
N TYR A 39 -9.27 9.73 -0.22
CA TYR A 39 -8.22 9.13 0.61
C TYR A 39 -6.82 9.65 0.29
N LEU A 40 -6.74 10.82 -0.34
CA LEU A 40 -5.46 11.35 -0.83
C LEU A 40 -4.38 11.46 0.24
N LYS A 41 -4.77 11.78 1.48
CA LYS A 41 -3.84 11.88 2.61
C LYS A 41 -3.11 10.59 2.91
N ASN A 42 -3.68 9.45 2.50
CA ASN A 42 -3.08 8.14 2.73
C ASN A 42 -2.03 7.78 1.67
N PHE A 43 -1.99 8.53 0.57
CA PHE A 43 -1.13 8.19 -0.57
C PHE A 43 0.23 8.85 -0.51
N THR A 44 1.24 8.04 -0.78
CA THR A 44 2.61 8.48 -1.05
C THR A 44 2.90 8.19 -2.51
N VAL A 45 3.64 9.08 -3.15
CA VAL A 45 4.06 8.89 -4.54
C VAL A 45 5.57 8.98 -4.65
N CYS A 46 6.09 8.35 -5.69
CA CYS A 46 7.50 8.45 -6.05
C CYS A 46 7.58 9.03 -7.46
N GLU A 47 8.22 10.18 -7.60
CA GLU A 47 8.43 10.77 -8.92
C GLU A 47 9.89 10.63 -9.34
N ILE A 48 10.08 10.42 -10.62
CA ILE A 48 11.40 10.38 -11.24
C ILE A 48 11.38 11.43 -12.34
N ASP A 49 12.29 12.41 -12.22
CA ASP A 49 12.40 13.50 -13.18
C ASP A 49 11.05 14.18 -13.47
N GLY A 50 10.28 14.41 -12.41
CA GLY A 50 9.01 15.13 -12.50
C GLY A 50 7.79 14.28 -12.86
N VAL A 51 7.95 12.98 -13.08
CA VAL A 51 6.85 12.08 -13.43
C VAL A 51 6.61 11.10 -12.31
N VAL A 52 5.35 10.99 -11.84
CA VAL A 52 4.99 10.01 -10.81
C VAL A 52 5.03 8.61 -11.43
N GLU A 53 5.91 7.78 -10.90
CA GLU A 53 6.15 6.43 -11.41
C GLU A 53 5.73 5.32 -10.41
N GLY A 54 5.25 5.71 -9.26
CA GLY A 54 4.74 4.76 -8.27
C GLY A 54 3.85 5.43 -7.25
N CYS A 55 2.99 4.65 -6.62
CA CYS A 55 2.17 5.11 -5.51
C CYS A 55 1.95 3.98 -4.50
N SER A 56 1.62 4.37 -3.28
CA SER A 56 1.30 3.44 -2.21
C SER A 56 0.38 4.14 -1.21
N ALA A 57 -0.66 3.47 -0.75
CA ALA A 57 -1.53 3.99 0.28
C ALA A 57 -1.28 3.27 1.61
N LEU A 58 -1.41 3.99 2.70
CA LEU A 58 -1.35 3.44 4.05
C LEU A 58 -2.68 3.74 4.72
N ARG A 59 -3.52 2.73 4.86
CA ARG A 59 -4.85 2.89 5.45
C ARG A 59 -4.82 2.64 6.95
N ASP A 60 -5.43 3.56 7.70
CA ASP A 60 -5.58 3.45 9.15
C ASP A 60 -6.90 2.76 9.48
N PHE A 61 -6.84 1.60 10.16
CA PHE A 61 -8.02 0.88 10.63
C PHE A 61 -8.36 1.16 12.09
N GLY A 62 -7.59 2.05 12.76
CA GLY A 62 -7.73 2.29 14.17
C GLY A 62 -6.94 1.28 15.00
N ASN A 63 -6.77 1.56 16.30
CA ASN A 63 -6.06 0.70 17.23
C ASN A 63 -4.62 0.36 16.78
N GLU A 64 -3.97 1.34 16.14
CA GLU A 64 -2.59 1.18 15.64
C GLU A 64 -2.45 0.03 14.64
N LEU A 65 -3.51 -0.22 13.85
CA LEU A 65 -3.48 -1.18 12.75
C LEU A 65 -3.56 -0.45 11.42
N TYR A 66 -2.60 -0.72 10.54
CA TYR A 66 -2.51 -0.07 9.23
C TYR A 66 -2.35 -1.12 8.14
N GLU A 67 -2.77 -0.76 6.93
CA GLU A 67 -2.57 -1.60 5.75
C GLU A 67 -1.84 -0.83 4.67
N VAL A 68 -0.77 -1.45 4.13
CA VAL A 68 -0.16 -1.00 2.88
C VAL A 68 -1.03 -1.54 1.76
N ARG A 69 -1.63 -0.65 0.97
CA ARG A 69 -2.52 -1.04 -0.12
C ARG A 69 -2.26 -0.17 -1.34
N SER A 70 -2.76 -0.60 -2.49
CA SER A 70 -2.61 0.17 -3.74
C SER A 70 -1.14 0.49 -4.04
N LEU A 71 -0.23 -0.41 -3.67
CA LEU A 71 1.20 -0.26 -3.93
C LEU A 71 1.47 -0.74 -5.35
N VAL A 72 1.79 0.19 -6.22
CA VAL A 72 2.09 -0.11 -7.62
C VAL A 72 3.25 0.75 -8.12
N VAL A 73 3.99 0.20 -9.08
CA VAL A 73 5.10 0.88 -9.74
C VAL A 73 4.90 0.72 -11.24
N ASN A 74 5.16 1.77 -12.00
CA ASN A 74 5.11 1.68 -13.47
C ASN A 74 5.96 0.47 -13.90
N PRO A 75 5.39 -0.46 -14.69
CA PRO A 75 6.13 -1.66 -15.11
C PRO A 75 7.48 -1.38 -15.75
N ASP A 76 7.61 -0.22 -16.43
CA ASP A 76 8.86 0.16 -17.07
C ASP A 76 9.94 0.63 -16.08
N LYS A 77 9.57 0.82 -14.82
CA LYS A 77 10.46 1.34 -13.77
C LYS A 77 10.69 0.34 -12.64
N LYS A 78 10.37 -0.92 -12.84
CA LYS A 78 10.61 -1.95 -11.83
C LYS A 78 12.12 -2.16 -11.63
N GLY A 79 12.48 -2.60 -10.44
CA GLY A 79 13.87 -2.89 -10.11
C GLY A 79 14.70 -1.69 -9.69
N MET A 80 14.08 -0.52 -9.54
CA MET A 80 14.77 0.71 -9.13
C MET A 80 14.61 1.04 -7.63
N GLY A 81 13.94 0.15 -6.88
CA GLY A 81 13.72 0.37 -5.44
C GLY A 81 12.62 1.34 -5.10
N ILE A 82 11.74 1.65 -6.05
CA ILE A 82 10.65 2.62 -5.87
C ILE A 82 9.70 2.19 -4.75
N GLY A 83 9.22 0.95 -4.81
CA GLY A 83 8.29 0.43 -3.80
C GLY A 83 8.87 0.45 -2.41
N ARG A 84 10.12 0.01 -2.27
CA ARG A 84 10.83 0.01 -0.99
C ARG A 84 10.95 1.41 -0.41
N ARG A 85 11.34 2.37 -1.22
CA ARG A 85 11.51 3.75 -0.77
C ARG A 85 10.19 4.39 -0.32
N MET A 86 9.10 4.07 -1.01
CA MET A 86 7.78 4.57 -0.60
C MET A 86 7.36 4.00 0.75
N ILE A 87 7.56 2.69 0.96
CA ILE A 87 7.22 2.07 2.24
C ILE A 87 8.10 2.62 3.36
N GLU A 88 9.40 2.78 3.14
CA GLU A 88 10.29 3.39 4.13
C GLU A 88 9.83 4.79 4.50
N PHE A 89 9.42 5.58 3.52
CA PHE A 89 8.88 6.91 3.76
C PHE A 89 7.61 6.84 4.62
N GLN A 90 6.69 5.93 4.29
CA GLN A 90 5.44 5.76 5.04
C GLN A 90 5.70 5.31 6.48
N PHE A 91 6.69 4.45 6.69
CA PHE A 91 7.03 3.96 8.02
C PHE A 91 7.74 5.01 8.87
N SER A 92 8.32 6.02 8.24
CA SER A 92 9.06 7.06 8.98
C SER A 92 8.20 7.80 10.00
N LYS A 93 6.88 7.86 9.77
CA LYS A 93 5.98 8.52 10.72
C LYS A 93 5.83 7.76 12.04
N PHE A 94 6.23 6.49 12.07
CA PHE A 94 6.14 5.67 13.28
C PHE A 94 7.44 5.63 14.10
N ILE A 95 8.46 6.35 13.66
CA ILE A 95 9.72 6.45 14.42
C ILE A 95 9.42 7.09 15.76
N GLY A 96 9.86 6.45 16.85
CA GLY A 96 9.63 6.95 18.20
C GLY A 96 8.21 6.69 18.73
N THR A 97 7.46 5.79 18.10
CA THR A 97 6.12 5.45 18.58
C THR A 97 6.16 4.90 20.01
N GLU A 98 5.13 5.26 20.79
CA GLU A 98 4.98 4.77 22.17
C GLU A 98 4.13 3.50 22.24
N LYS A 99 3.43 3.16 21.16
CA LYS A 99 2.55 2.00 21.08
C LYS A 99 3.03 1.02 20.03
N ASN A 100 2.68 -0.24 20.21
CA ASN A 100 2.96 -1.26 19.21
C ASN A 100 2.10 -0.98 17.98
N VAL A 101 2.73 -0.84 16.81
CA VAL A 101 2.05 -0.59 15.54
C VAL A 101 2.13 -1.85 14.68
N ARG A 102 0.99 -2.28 14.16
CA ARG A 102 0.92 -3.42 13.25
C ARG A 102 0.62 -2.90 11.84
N ILE A 103 1.43 -3.31 10.88
CA ILE A 103 1.24 -2.92 9.48
C ILE A 103 1.18 -4.17 8.64
N PHE A 104 0.07 -4.37 7.95
CA PHE A 104 -0.11 -5.57 7.14
C PHE A 104 -0.33 -5.22 5.67
N ALA A 105 -0.24 -6.22 4.81
CA ALA A 105 -0.62 -6.13 3.41
C ALA A 105 -1.18 -7.46 2.96
N LEU A 106 -2.12 -7.42 2.03
CA LEU A 106 -2.56 -8.60 1.28
C LEU A 106 -1.92 -8.51 -0.09
N THR A 107 -1.15 -9.53 -0.47
CA THR A 107 -0.26 -9.37 -1.62
C THR A 107 -0.03 -10.68 -2.38
N TYR A 108 0.30 -10.55 -3.66
CA TYR A 108 0.90 -11.61 -4.45
C TYR A 108 2.43 -11.49 -4.47
N GLN A 109 2.99 -10.40 -3.91
CA GLN A 109 4.43 -10.09 -3.94
C GLN A 109 5.11 -10.41 -2.61
N ILE A 110 5.03 -11.68 -2.19
CA ILE A 110 5.52 -12.11 -0.88
C ILE A 110 7.01 -11.79 -0.69
N GLU A 111 7.82 -12.09 -1.70
CA GLU A 111 9.27 -11.89 -1.59
C GLU A 111 9.66 -10.44 -1.39
N PHE A 112 8.94 -9.51 -2.05
CA PHE A 112 9.17 -8.10 -1.85
C PHE A 112 8.97 -7.71 -0.39
N PHE A 113 7.85 -8.14 0.20
CA PHE A 113 7.55 -7.80 1.59
C PHE A 113 8.45 -8.53 2.59
N ARG A 114 8.84 -9.77 2.30
CA ARG A 114 9.79 -10.49 3.15
C ARG A 114 11.13 -9.76 3.24
N LYS A 115 11.62 -9.25 2.12
CA LYS A 115 12.87 -8.50 2.09
C LYS A 115 12.79 -7.22 2.91
N MET A 116 11.60 -6.70 3.13
CA MET A 116 11.38 -5.52 3.97
C MET A 116 11.16 -5.86 5.44
N GLY A 117 11.14 -7.15 5.79
CA GLY A 117 10.98 -7.59 7.18
C GLY A 117 9.58 -8.01 7.57
N PHE A 118 8.66 -8.10 6.61
CA PHE A 118 7.32 -8.62 6.88
C PHE A 118 7.36 -10.14 7.00
N SER A 119 6.46 -10.68 7.83
CA SER A 119 6.28 -12.13 7.99
C SER A 119 4.90 -12.54 7.52
N GLU A 120 4.79 -13.73 6.94
CA GLU A 120 3.51 -14.27 6.50
C GLU A 120 2.65 -14.62 7.71
N VAL A 121 1.37 -14.24 7.67
CA VAL A 121 0.40 -14.49 8.75
C VAL A 121 -0.94 -14.91 8.15
N GLU A 122 -1.85 -15.36 9.02
CA GLU A 122 -3.20 -15.72 8.59
C GLU A 122 -4.08 -14.48 8.44
N LYS A 123 -4.94 -14.47 7.40
CA LYS A 123 -5.83 -13.33 7.10
C LYS A 123 -6.81 -13.07 8.24
N GLU A 124 -7.18 -14.09 8.97
CA GLU A 124 -8.13 -14.01 10.07
C GLU A 124 -7.66 -13.12 11.22
N LEU A 125 -6.36 -12.76 11.23
CA LEU A 125 -5.84 -11.78 12.18
C LEU A 125 -6.40 -10.37 11.93
N PHE A 126 -7.06 -10.14 10.78
CA PHE A 126 -7.50 -8.80 10.38
C PHE A 126 -9.01 -8.78 10.08
N PRO A 127 -9.86 -9.04 11.10
CA PRO A 127 -11.32 -9.03 10.89
C PRO A 127 -11.82 -7.66 10.42
N GLU A 128 -11.17 -6.57 10.81
CA GLU A 128 -11.53 -5.23 10.38
C GLU A 128 -11.45 -5.09 8.86
N LYS A 129 -10.42 -5.67 8.26
CA LYS A 129 -10.24 -5.68 6.80
C LYS A 129 -11.37 -6.45 6.12
N ILE A 130 -11.72 -7.61 6.66
CA ILE A 130 -12.77 -8.45 6.10
C ILE A 130 -14.11 -7.70 6.11
N TRP A 131 -14.43 -7.06 7.23
CA TRP A 131 -15.69 -6.33 7.35
C TRP A 131 -15.77 -5.09 6.46
N SER A 132 -14.70 -4.34 6.33
CA SER A 132 -14.74 -3.07 5.61
C SER A 132 -14.50 -3.20 4.10
N ASP A 133 -13.65 -4.13 3.67
CA ASP A 133 -13.21 -4.23 2.27
C ASP A 133 -13.53 -5.58 1.62
N CYS A 134 -13.20 -6.67 2.28
CA CYS A 134 -13.29 -8.00 1.68
C CYS A 134 -14.72 -8.43 1.41
N VAL A 135 -15.68 -7.93 2.19
CA VAL A 135 -17.11 -8.19 1.98
C VAL A 135 -17.55 -7.70 0.60
N LYS A 136 -16.95 -6.62 0.10
CA LYS A 136 -17.30 -6.02 -1.20
C LYS A 136 -16.38 -6.51 -2.32
N CYS A 137 -15.36 -7.30 -2.01
CA CYS A 137 -14.40 -7.75 -3.00
C CYS A 137 -14.93 -8.97 -3.77
N ALA A 138 -14.77 -8.96 -5.10
CA ALA A 138 -15.19 -10.08 -5.95
C ALA A 138 -14.46 -11.38 -5.62
N LYS A 139 -13.29 -11.31 -5.01
CA LYS A 139 -12.47 -12.47 -4.63
C LYS A 139 -12.68 -12.92 -3.19
N ARG A 140 -13.67 -12.38 -2.49
CA ARG A 140 -13.88 -12.62 -1.06
C ARG A 140 -13.81 -14.09 -0.64
N GLU A 141 -14.46 -14.96 -1.40
CA GLU A 141 -14.55 -16.40 -1.09
C GLU A 141 -13.37 -17.22 -1.62
N HIS A 142 -12.65 -16.68 -2.58
CA HIS A 142 -11.56 -17.35 -3.27
C HIS A 142 -10.31 -16.47 -3.33
N CYS A 143 -10.09 -15.67 -2.29
CA CYS A 143 -8.94 -14.78 -2.24
C CYS A 143 -7.66 -15.59 -2.07
N ASP A 144 -6.78 -15.48 -3.07
CA ASP A 144 -5.50 -16.18 -3.10
C ASP A 144 -4.32 -15.29 -2.70
N GLU A 145 -4.58 -14.03 -2.32
CA GLU A 145 -3.54 -13.16 -1.79
C GLU A 145 -3.05 -13.67 -0.44
N ILE A 146 -1.78 -13.44 -0.16
CA ILE A 146 -1.14 -13.82 1.10
C ILE A 146 -1.08 -12.60 2.01
N ALA A 147 -1.40 -12.81 3.29
CA ALA A 147 -1.28 -11.75 4.30
C ALA A 147 0.13 -11.74 4.88
N VAL A 148 0.72 -10.57 4.97
CA VAL A 148 2.04 -10.35 5.58
C VAL A 148 1.92 -9.23 6.61
N LEU A 149 2.72 -9.33 7.68
CA LEU A 149 2.67 -8.41 8.82
C LEU A 149 4.04 -7.92 9.21
N TYR A 150 4.13 -6.64 9.48
CA TYR A 150 5.30 -5.99 10.07
C TYR A 150 4.87 -5.29 11.35
N GLU A 151 5.60 -5.53 12.43
CA GLU A 151 5.31 -4.88 13.72
C GLU A 151 6.41 -3.88 14.06
N ILE A 152 6.00 -2.68 14.46
CA ILE A 152 6.90 -1.65 14.96
C ILE A 152 6.62 -1.55 16.46
N LYS A 153 7.63 -1.91 17.26
CA LYS A 153 7.49 -1.92 18.71
C LYS A 153 8.11 -0.68 19.31
N PRO A 154 7.58 -0.20 20.46
CA PRO A 154 8.21 0.92 21.17
C PRO A 154 9.63 0.58 21.58
N GLU A 155 10.48 1.58 21.56
CA GLU A 155 11.86 1.45 22.04
C GLU A 155 11.92 1.44 23.57
#